data_57146fd010fda2d68b90a65b34e4b806
#
_entry.id   57146fd010fda2d68b90a65b34e4b806
#
_cell.length_a   1.000
_cell.length_b   1.000
_cell.length_c   1.000
_cell.angle_alpha   90.00
_cell.angle_beta   90.00
_cell.angle_gamma   90.00
#
_symmetry.space_group_name_H-M   'P 1'
#
loop_
_entity.id
_entity.type
_entity.pdbx_description
1 polymer ?
#
loop_
_entity_poly.entity_id
_entity_poly.type
_entity_poly.pdbx_seq_one_letter_code
_entity_poly.pdbx_strand_id
1 'polypeptide(L)'
;QRQMCIRDRIKQYRLDYIIFGNHHFHTDEKFPYFGHHTDSRDMLDLYEESAVEGMESGLYSCLAHPDLFMRSYPRFDHHCTAISRHICRAAARLNIPLEYNIGYVAYNEAHGLTTYPCPDFWRIAANEGCTAIIGMDAHNNKDFETPVYYGRAVQELKNLKIKTTDTLRMMR
;
A
#
# COMPACT_ATOMS: atom_id res chain seq x y z
N GLN A 1 -8.42 19.36 -10.62
CA GLN A 1 -9.02 20.11 -9.49
C GLN A 1 -8.71 19.47 -8.12
N ARG A 2 -8.87 18.14 -7.91
CA ARG A 2 -8.62 17.50 -6.61
C ARG A 2 -7.17 17.63 -6.15
N GLN A 3 -6.19 17.40 -7.00
CA GLN A 3 -4.78 17.56 -6.64
C GLN A 3 -4.44 19.00 -6.22
N MET A 4 -5.05 20.01 -6.84
CA MET A 4 -4.90 21.40 -6.40
C MET A 4 -5.48 21.62 -5.00
N CYS A 5 -6.67 21.10 -4.71
CA CYS A 5 -7.26 21.18 -3.36
C CYS A 5 -6.40 20.49 -2.30
N ILE A 6 -5.78 19.36 -2.61
CA ILE A 6 -4.85 18.66 -1.69
C ILE A 6 -3.61 19.54 -1.44
N ARG A 7 -2.99 20.09 -2.49
CA ARG A 7 -1.82 20.98 -2.36
C ARG A 7 -2.13 22.22 -1.52
N ASP A 8 -3.30 22.81 -1.69
CA ASP A 8 -3.73 23.96 -0.90
C ASP A 8 -3.90 23.60 0.58
N ARG A 9 -4.49 22.43 0.87
CA ARG A 9 -4.62 21.93 2.24
C ARG A 9 -3.28 21.62 2.88
N ILE A 10 -2.33 21.02 2.15
CA ILE A 10 -0.97 20.78 2.64
C ILE A 10 -0.35 22.08 3.12
N LYS A 11 -0.43 23.15 2.32
CA LYS A 11 0.10 24.47 2.65
C LYS A 11 -0.65 25.11 3.81
N GLN A 12 -1.97 25.08 3.78
CA GLN A 12 -2.84 25.68 4.79
C GLN A 12 -2.61 25.09 6.18
N TYR A 13 -2.54 23.75 6.28
CA TYR A 13 -2.40 23.02 7.54
C TYR A 13 -0.95 22.67 7.88
N ARG A 14 0.02 23.03 7.03
CA ARG A 14 1.45 22.73 7.20
C ARG A 14 1.68 21.25 7.49
N LEU A 15 1.06 20.38 6.69
CA LEU A 15 1.21 18.95 6.86
C LEU A 15 2.66 18.54 6.59
N ASP A 16 3.21 17.70 7.44
CA ASP A 16 4.58 17.20 7.32
C ASP A 16 4.70 16.15 6.21
N TYR A 17 3.68 15.29 6.06
CA TYR A 17 3.58 14.26 5.01
C TYR A 17 2.12 13.85 4.80
N ILE A 18 1.86 13.16 3.70
CA ILE A 18 0.57 12.51 3.41
C ILE A 18 0.85 11.07 3.00
N ILE A 19 0.07 10.13 3.52
CA ILE A 19 0.06 8.74 3.12
C ILE A 19 -1.04 8.54 2.08
N PHE A 20 -0.74 7.77 1.04
CA PHE A 20 -1.69 7.43 0.00
C PHE A 20 -2.32 6.07 0.27
N GLY A 21 -3.60 6.04 0.63
CA GLY A 21 -4.42 4.84 0.63
C GLY A 21 -5.19 4.75 -0.69
N ASN A 22 -4.85 3.77 -1.53
CA ASN A 22 -5.53 3.56 -2.81
C ASN A 22 -6.86 2.82 -2.59
N HIS A 23 -7.84 3.52 -2.03
CA HIS A 23 -9.13 2.95 -1.64
C HIS A 23 -10.16 2.99 -2.76
N HIS A 24 -10.17 4.03 -3.57
CA HIS A 24 -11.12 4.27 -4.63
C HIS A 24 -10.41 4.84 -5.85
N PHE A 25 -10.91 4.56 -7.05
CA PHE A 25 -10.36 5.11 -8.28
C PHE A 25 -10.33 6.65 -8.22
N HIS A 26 -9.18 7.25 -8.52
CA HIS A 26 -8.91 8.69 -8.37
C HIS A 26 -9.27 9.27 -6.98
N THR A 27 -9.25 8.46 -5.93
CA THR A 27 -9.70 8.86 -4.58
C THR A 27 -11.15 9.36 -4.55
N ASP A 28 -12.00 8.91 -5.47
CA ASP A 28 -13.41 9.29 -5.54
C ASP A 28 -14.32 8.21 -4.95
N GLU A 29 -14.91 8.47 -3.79
CA GLU A 29 -15.84 7.57 -3.10
C GLU A 29 -17.11 7.20 -3.90
N LYS A 30 -17.33 7.83 -5.06
CA LYS A 30 -18.35 7.42 -6.02
C LYS A 30 -18.00 6.12 -6.74
N PHE A 31 -16.71 5.77 -6.79
CA PHE A 31 -16.26 4.48 -7.30
C PHE A 31 -16.26 3.43 -6.19
N PRO A 32 -16.42 2.14 -6.54
CA PRO A 32 -16.37 1.05 -5.57
C PRO A 32 -15.07 1.06 -4.75
N TYR A 33 -15.16 0.64 -3.49
CA TYR A 33 -13.99 0.46 -2.63
C TYR A 33 -13.18 -0.74 -3.09
N PHE A 34 -11.94 -0.53 -3.47
CA PHE A 34 -11.06 -1.57 -4.03
C PHE A 34 -10.88 -2.79 -3.12
N GLY A 35 -10.86 -2.61 -1.81
CA GLY A 35 -10.73 -3.73 -0.88
C GLY A 35 -11.92 -4.72 -0.87
N HIS A 36 -13.07 -4.38 -1.47
CA HIS A 36 -14.25 -5.25 -1.54
C HIS A 36 -14.70 -5.57 -2.97
N HIS A 37 -14.24 -4.82 -3.95
CA HIS A 37 -14.79 -4.86 -5.31
C HIS A 37 -13.71 -5.03 -6.39
N THR A 38 -12.49 -5.42 -6.02
CA THR A 38 -11.48 -5.81 -7.01
C THR A 38 -11.63 -7.30 -7.30
N ASP A 39 -12.69 -7.66 -8.02
CA ASP A 39 -13.08 -9.03 -8.32
C ASP A 39 -12.97 -9.38 -9.81
N SER A 40 -12.56 -8.42 -10.63
CA SER A 40 -12.38 -8.54 -12.08
C SER A 40 -11.03 -7.94 -12.54
N ARG A 41 -10.64 -8.28 -13.76
CA ARG A 41 -9.41 -7.72 -14.38
C ARG A 41 -9.53 -6.22 -14.59
N ASP A 42 -10.68 -5.75 -15.03
CA ASP A 42 -10.92 -4.33 -15.25
C ASP A 42 -10.75 -3.53 -13.95
N MET A 43 -11.22 -4.09 -12.83
CA MET A 43 -11.02 -3.46 -11.52
C MET A 43 -9.57 -3.51 -11.04
N LEU A 44 -8.80 -4.55 -11.40
CA LEU A 44 -7.37 -4.59 -11.16
C LEU A 44 -6.62 -3.53 -11.97
N ASP A 45 -7.00 -3.33 -13.24
CA ASP A 45 -6.39 -2.31 -14.11
C ASP A 45 -6.66 -0.91 -13.55
N LEU A 46 -7.89 -0.64 -13.10
CA LEU A 46 -8.23 0.61 -12.43
C LEU A 46 -7.46 0.80 -11.11
N TYR A 47 -7.25 -0.28 -10.35
CA TYR A 47 -6.45 -0.23 -9.12
C TYR A 47 -5.01 0.17 -9.42
N GLU A 48 -4.40 -0.46 -10.42
CA GLU A 48 -3.04 -0.17 -10.87
C GLU A 48 -2.91 1.28 -11.35
N GLU A 49 -3.78 1.71 -12.27
CA GLU A 49 -3.80 3.07 -12.82
C GLU A 49 -3.87 4.10 -11.69
N SER A 50 -4.82 3.93 -10.78
CA SER A 50 -4.99 4.84 -9.62
C SER A 50 -3.77 4.84 -8.70
N ALA A 51 -3.15 3.68 -8.45
CA ALA A 51 -1.97 3.58 -7.59
C ALA A 51 -0.78 4.30 -8.21
N VAL A 52 -0.53 4.08 -9.50
CA VAL A 52 0.59 4.69 -10.23
C VAL A 52 0.41 6.19 -10.35
N GLU A 53 -0.74 6.66 -10.81
CA GLU A 53 -1.04 8.10 -10.94
C GLU A 53 -0.97 8.81 -9.57
N GLY A 54 -1.48 8.17 -8.52
CA GLY A 54 -1.38 8.71 -7.16
C GLY A 54 0.06 8.94 -6.75
N MET A 55 0.93 7.95 -6.95
CA MET A 55 2.36 8.08 -6.65
C MET A 55 3.04 9.15 -7.53
N GLU A 56 2.72 9.20 -8.82
CA GLU A 56 3.29 10.17 -9.78
C GLU A 56 2.83 11.62 -9.52
N SER A 57 1.74 11.82 -8.80
CA SER A 57 1.27 13.15 -8.38
C SER A 57 2.29 13.93 -7.56
N GLY A 58 3.24 13.22 -6.91
CA GLY A 58 4.24 13.78 -6.02
C GLY A 58 3.69 14.31 -4.69
N LEU A 59 2.43 14.00 -4.38
CA LEU A 59 1.74 14.47 -3.17
C LEU A 59 1.95 13.57 -1.95
N TYR A 60 2.40 12.34 -2.17
CA TYR A 60 2.40 11.31 -1.13
C TYR A 60 3.81 10.86 -0.78
N SER A 61 4.00 10.53 0.49
CA SER A 61 5.27 10.08 1.04
C SER A 61 5.36 8.57 1.20
N CYS A 62 4.24 7.87 1.09
CA CYS A 62 4.12 6.42 1.22
C CYS A 62 2.86 5.94 0.49
N LEU A 63 2.89 4.72 -0.08
CA LEU A 63 1.71 4.00 -0.53
C LEU A 63 1.33 2.96 0.54
N ALA A 64 0.17 3.18 1.17
CA ALA A 64 -0.39 2.26 2.16
C ALA A 64 -0.91 0.99 1.49
N HIS A 65 -0.77 -0.16 2.18
CA HIS A 65 -1.31 -1.48 1.76
C HIS A 65 -1.39 -1.64 0.23
N PRO A 66 -0.24 -1.66 -0.48
CA PRO A 66 -0.17 -1.60 -1.95
C PRO A 66 -0.80 -2.82 -2.64
N ASP A 67 -1.08 -3.86 -1.91
CA ASP A 67 -1.68 -5.12 -2.32
C ASP A 67 -3.11 -5.32 -1.79
N LEU A 68 -3.80 -4.23 -1.43
CA LEU A 68 -5.19 -4.21 -0.95
C LEU A 68 -6.16 -4.96 -1.88
N PHE A 69 -5.90 -4.96 -3.20
CA PHE A 69 -6.71 -5.67 -4.19
C PHE A 69 -6.84 -7.17 -3.88
N MET A 70 -5.85 -7.77 -3.21
CA MET A 70 -5.90 -9.18 -2.81
C MET A 70 -6.95 -9.49 -1.74
N ARG A 71 -7.57 -8.47 -1.16
CA ARG A 71 -8.67 -8.68 -0.22
C ARG A 71 -9.92 -9.27 -0.88
N SER A 72 -10.15 -8.96 -2.14
CA SER A 72 -11.33 -9.40 -2.89
C SER A 72 -11.02 -10.13 -4.19
N TYR A 73 -9.79 -10.03 -4.73
CA TYR A 73 -9.41 -10.78 -5.91
C TYR A 73 -9.22 -12.26 -5.59
N PRO A 74 -9.80 -13.18 -6.37
CA PRO A 74 -9.93 -14.58 -5.98
C PRO A 74 -8.61 -15.33 -5.76
N ARG A 75 -7.57 -14.97 -6.53
CA ARG A 75 -6.25 -15.62 -6.44
C ARG A 75 -5.18 -14.78 -7.13
N PHE A 76 -3.96 -14.86 -6.65
CA PHE A 76 -2.83 -14.23 -7.31
C PHE A 76 -2.49 -14.96 -8.62
N ASP A 77 -2.76 -14.34 -9.77
CA ASP A 77 -2.53 -14.88 -11.11
C ASP A 77 -1.48 -14.05 -11.89
N HIS A 78 -1.33 -14.35 -13.19
CA HIS A 78 -0.39 -13.64 -14.06
C HIS A 78 -0.73 -12.15 -14.24
N HIS A 79 -2.03 -11.80 -14.16
CA HIS A 79 -2.47 -10.41 -14.23
C HIS A 79 -2.07 -9.65 -12.95
N CYS A 80 -2.30 -10.26 -11.77
CA CYS A 80 -1.78 -9.73 -10.51
C CYS A 80 -0.27 -9.53 -10.56
N THR A 81 0.47 -10.47 -11.15
CA THR A 81 1.93 -10.34 -11.34
C THR A 81 2.30 -9.12 -12.17
N ALA A 82 1.58 -8.87 -13.26
CA ALA A 82 1.82 -7.73 -14.16
C ALA A 82 1.58 -6.40 -13.45
N ILE A 83 0.41 -6.21 -12.84
CA ILE A 83 0.06 -4.98 -12.15
C ILE A 83 0.95 -4.72 -10.93
N SER A 84 1.25 -5.77 -10.15
CA SER A 84 2.14 -5.67 -8.99
C SER A 84 3.54 -5.18 -9.41
N ARG A 85 4.06 -5.73 -10.51
CA ARG A 85 5.35 -5.30 -11.05
C ARG A 85 5.33 -3.83 -11.47
N HIS A 86 4.25 -3.38 -12.08
CA HIS A 86 4.12 -2.00 -12.54
C HIS A 86 4.04 -1.03 -11.35
N ILE A 87 3.22 -1.34 -10.36
CA ILE A 87 3.14 -0.57 -9.10
C ILE A 87 4.51 -0.52 -8.40
N CYS A 88 5.18 -1.67 -8.26
CA CYS A 88 6.48 -1.74 -7.62
C CYS A 88 7.56 -0.95 -8.37
N ARG A 89 7.59 -1.00 -9.71
CA ARG A 89 8.51 -0.19 -10.52
C ARG A 89 8.28 1.30 -10.36
N ALA A 90 7.01 1.73 -10.33
CA ALA A 90 6.67 3.11 -10.08
C ALA A 90 7.14 3.55 -8.67
N ALA A 91 6.88 2.75 -7.65
CA ALA A 91 7.31 3.01 -6.27
C ALA A 91 8.83 3.11 -6.15
N ALA A 92 9.57 2.16 -6.74
CA ALA A 92 11.03 2.15 -6.73
C ALA A 92 11.61 3.36 -7.46
N ARG A 93 11.12 3.68 -8.68
CA ARG A 93 11.53 4.84 -9.48
C ARG A 93 11.30 6.17 -8.75
N LEU A 94 10.18 6.29 -8.04
CA LEU A 94 9.79 7.51 -7.33
C LEU A 94 10.35 7.58 -5.90
N ASN A 95 11.03 6.54 -5.43
CA ASN A 95 11.50 6.39 -4.05
C ASN A 95 10.35 6.55 -3.02
N ILE A 96 9.19 5.98 -3.34
CA ILE A 96 8.04 5.95 -2.44
C ILE A 96 8.03 4.60 -1.72
N PRO A 97 8.18 4.55 -0.39
CA PRO A 97 8.09 3.30 0.35
C PRO A 97 6.68 2.71 0.27
N LEU A 98 6.62 1.38 0.24
CA LEU A 98 5.39 0.59 0.28
C LEU A 98 5.13 0.14 1.73
N GLU A 99 3.91 0.30 2.21
CA GLU A 99 3.55 -0.14 3.55
C GLU A 99 3.32 -1.66 3.61
N TYR A 100 4.10 -2.33 4.48
CA TYR A 100 3.81 -3.69 4.92
C TYR A 100 2.85 -3.62 6.12
N ASN A 101 1.57 -3.92 5.88
CA ASN A 101 0.50 -3.69 6.84
C ASN A 101 0.39 -4.81 7.87
N ILE A 102 0.83 -4.57 9.10
CA ILE A 102 0.79 -5.58 10.17
C ILE A 102 -0.58 -5.70 10.84
N GLY A 103 -1.44 -4.71 10.75
CA GLY A 103 -2.82 -4.80 11.23
C GLY A 103 -3.58 -5.90 10.50
N TYR A 104 -3.34 -6.01 9.19
CA TYR A 104 -3.96 -7.08 8.40
C TYR A 104 -3.28 -8.44 8.56
N VAL A 105 -2.01 -8.51 8.93
CA VAL A 105 -1.37 -9.77 9.35
C VAL A 105 -2.12 -10.34 10.56
N ALA A 106 -2.39 -9.51 11.58
CA ALA A 106 -3.17 -9.89 12.74
C ALA A 106 -4.60 -10.33 12.39
N TYR A 107 -5.25 -9.58 11.51
CA TYR A 107 -6.61 -9.88 11.02
C TYR A 107 -6.65 -11.24 10.29
N ASN A 108 -5.73 -11.48 9.37
CA ASN A 108 -5.61 -12.75 8.63
C ASN A 108 -5.44 -13.93 9.56
N GLU A 109 -4.54 -13.83 10.55
CA GLU A 109 -4.29 -14.88 11.52
C GLU A 109 -5.56 -15.19 12.34
N ALA A 110 -6.25 -14.17 12.82
CA ALA A 110 -7.48 -14.30 13.60
C ALA A 110 -8.63 -14.95 12.81
N HIS A 111 -8.66 -14.81 11.48
CA HIS A 111 -9.75 -15.27 10.63
C HIS A 111 -9.36 -16.43 9.69
N GLY A 112 -8.11 -16.93 9.77
CA GLY A 112 -7.64 -17.99 8.89
C GLY A 112 -7.56 -17.58 7.41
N LEU A 113 -7.28 -16.30 7.14
CA LEU A 113 -7.21 -15.73 5.80
C LEU A 113 -5.76 -15.54 5.35
N THR A 114 -5.57 -15.39 4.02
CA THR A 114 -4.26 -15.11 3.39
C THR A 114 -4.47 -14.07 2.29
N THR A 115 -4.91 -12.88 2.66
CA THR A 115 -5.20 -11.80 1.70
C THR A 115 -3.97 -10.92 1.47
N TYR A 116 -3.85 -9.84 2.22
CA TYR A 116 -2.67 -8.99 2.21
C TYR A 116 -2.14 -8.80 3.64
N PRO A 117 -0.85 -8.65 3.88
CA PRO A 117 0.24 -8.63 2.89
C PRO A 117 0.35 -9.95 2.11
N CYS A 118 0.32 -9.84 0.75
CA CYS A 118 0.36 -11.00 -0.14
C CYS A 118 1.82 -11.40 -0.42
N PRO A 119 2.24 -12.64 -0.09
CA PRO A 119 3.64 -13.05 -0.28
C PRO A 119 4.14 -12.93 -1.72
N ASP A 120 3.26 -13.15 -2.72
CA ASP A 120 3.63 -13.02 -4.14
C ASP A 120 3.90 -11.57 -4.53
N PHE A 121 3.07 -10.63 -4.06
CA PHE A 121 3.32 -9.20 -4.24
C PHE A 121 4.66 -8.78 -3.64
N TRP A 122 4.95 -9.19 -2.40
CA TRP A 122 6.16 -8.78 -1.70
C TRP A 122 7.43 -9.41 -2.27
N ARG A 123 7.34 -10.61 -2.90
CA ARG A 123 8.45 -11.14 -3.70
C ARG A 123 8.72 -10.29 -4.94
N ILE A 124 7.69 -9.78 -5.58
CA ILE A 124 7.84 -8.84 -6.70
C ILE A 124 8.46 -7.53 -6.22
N ALA A 125 7.97 -6.97 -5.11
CA ALA A 125 8.53 -5.75 -4.52
C ALA A 125 10.03 -5.88 -4.21
N ALA A 126 10.46 -7.04 -3.70
CA ALA A 126 11.87 -7.34 -3.49
C ALA A 126 12.67 -7.32 -4.81
N ASN A 127 12.15 -7.98 -5.83
CA ASN A 127 12.83 -8.09 -7.14
C ASN A 127 12.92 -6.75 -7.87
N GLU A 128 11.95 -5.87 -7.69
CA GLU A 128 11.93 -4.53 -8.29
C GLU A 128 12.67 -3.49 -7.43
N GLY A 129 13.27 -3.90 -6.31
CA GLY A 129 14.10 -3.04 -5.46
C GLY A 129 13.34 -2.00 -4.64
N CYS A 130 12.10 -2.29 -4.29
CA CYS A 130 11.28 -1.42 -3.45
C CYS A 130 11.87 -1.27 -2.03
N THR A 131 11.54 -0.14 -1.41
CA THR A 131 11.72 0.07 0.03
C THR A 131 10.39 -0.16 0.73
N ALA A 132 10.39 -0.84 1.87
CA ALA A 132 9.21 -1.05 2.70
C ALA A 132 9.24 -0.15 3.95
N ILE A 133 8.05 0.23 4.40
CA ILE A 133 7.80 0.76 5.74
C ILE A 133 6.79 -0.15 6.43
N ILE A 134 7.02 -0.48 7.69
CA ILE A 134 6.07 -1.29 8.46
C ILE A 134 5.04 -0.36 9.05
N GLY A 135 3.78 -0.54 8.66
CA GLY A 135 2.65 0.24 9.16
C GLY A 135 1.60 -0.66 9.79
N MET A 136 0.81 -0.07 10.67
CA MET A 136 -0.20 -0.79 11.43
C MET A 136 -1.63 -0.54 10.92
N ASP A 137 -1.85 0.60 10.25
CA ASP A 137 -3.18 1.05 9.82
C ASP A 137 -4.21 0.99 10.97
N ALA A 138 -3.77 1.47 12.15
CA ALA A 138 -4.50 1.35 13.39
C ALA A 138 -5.81 2.15 13.36
N HIS A 139 -6.93 1.49 13.67
CA HIS A 139 -8.26 2.09 13.74
C HIS A 139 -8.77 2.23 15.18
N ASN A 140 -8.06 1.62 16.15
CA ASN A 140 -8.38 1.71 17.57
C ASN A 140 -7.10 1.52 18.43
N ASN A 141 -7.19 1.84 19.71
CA ASN A 141 -6.05 1.77 20.63
C ASN A 141 -5.51 0.34 20.84
N LYS A 142 -6.35 -0.66 20.70
CA LYS A 142 -5.93 -2.07 20.87
C LYS A 142 -5.00 -2.55 19.77
N ASP A 143 -5.05 -1.92 18.60
CA ASP A 143 -4.18 -2.28 17.48
C ASP A 143 -2.70 -2.05 17.82
N PHE A 144 -2.39 -1.14 18.77
CA PHE A 144 -1.03 -0.89 19.26
C PHE A 144 -0.51 -1.91 20.27
N GLU A 145 -1.34 -2.83 20.75
CA GLU A 145 -0.99 -3.79 21.81
C GLU A 145 -0.33 -5.07 21.28
N THR A 146 0.00 -5.15 19.99
CA THR A 146 0.48 -6.36 19.32
C THR A 146 1.90 -6.26 18.74
N PRO A 147 2.94 -6.04 19.56
CA PRO A 147 4.32 -5.88 19.08
C PRO A 147 4.88 -7.11 18.36
N VAL A 148 4.27 -8.29 18.58
CA VAL A 148 4.70 -9.57 17.96
C VAL A 148 4.64 -9.51 16.44
N TYR A 149 3.63 -8.86 15.86
CA TYR A 149 3.48 -8.76 14.41
C TYR A 149 4.54 -7.85 13.77
N TYR A 150 4.99 -6.84 14.50
CA TYR A 150 6.11 -6.00 14.04
C TYR A 150 7.40 -6.84 13.89
N GLY A 151 7.74 -7.63 14.90
CA GLY A 151 8.91 -8.53 14.84
C GLY A 151 8.84 -9.53 13.70
N ARG A 152 7.65 -10.09 13.43
CA ARG A 152 7.42 -11.01 12.29
C ARG A 152 7.63 -10.28 10.96
N ALA A 153 7.06 -9.09 10.78
CA ALA A 153 7.22 -8.29 9.57
C ALA A 153 8.70 -7.95 9.31
N VAL A 154 9.44 -7.53 10.33
CA VAL A 154 10.88 -7.28 10.23
C VAL A 154 11.63 -8.52 9.71
N GLN A 155 11.31 -9.70 10.27
CA GLN A 155 11.98 -10.93 9.86
C GLN A 155 11.60 -11.34 8.44
N GLU A 156 10.34 -11.19 8.05
CA GLU A 156 9.85 -11.52 6.71
C GLU A 156 10.47 -10.61 5.64
N LEU A 157 10.45 -9.29 5.85
CA LEU A 157 11.08 -8.33 4.94
C LEU A 157 12.59 -8.56 4.83
N LYS A 158 13.25 -8.91 5.92
CA LYS A 158 14.67 -9.30 5.92
C LYS A 158 14.92 -10.57 5.10
N ASN A 159 14.09 -11.59 5.24
CA ASN A 159 14.19 -12.84 4.46
C ASN A 159 14.00 -12.56 2.96
N LEU A 160 13.11 -11.66 2.61
CA LEU A 160 12.89 -11.18 1.24
C LEU A 160 14.00 -10.24 0.74
N LYS A 161 14.92 -9.81 1.61
CA LYS A 161 15.99 -8.83 1.31
C LYS A 161 15.44 -7.47 0.87
N ILE A 162 14.27 -7.09 1.35
CA ILE A 162 13.69 -5.77 1.10
C ILE A 162 14.32 -4.77 2.07
N LYS A 163 14.75 -3.63 1.54
CA LYS A 163 15.20 -2.50 2.34
C LYS A 163 14.02 -1.92 3.11
N THR A 164 14.19 -1.69 4.41
CA THR A 164 13.18 -1.04 5.24
C THR A 164 13.59 0.39 5.60
N THR A 165 12.60 1.23 5.82
CA THR A 165 12.77 2.59 6.37
C THR A 165 11.79 2.79 7.52
N ASP A 166 12.17 3.61 8.49
CA ASP A 166 11.34 4.07 9.60
C ASP A 166 10.97 5.56 9.47
N THR A 167 11.38 6.17 8.37
CA THR A 167 11.18 7.60 8.11
C THR A 167 10.46 7.83 6.79
N LEU A 168 9.60 8.84 6.75
CA LEU A 168 8.92 9.30 5.56
C LEU A 168 9.56 10.60 5.02
N ARG A 169 9.48 10.80 3.72
CA ARG A 169 9.89 12.06 3.10
C ARG A 169 8.98 13.18 3.58
N MET A 170 9.57 14.20 4.18
CA MET A 170 8.85 15.41 4.59
C MET A 170 8.52 16.28 3.36
N MET A 171 7.36 16.93 3.37
CA MET A 171 6.85 17.76 2.28
C MET A 171 7.25 19.25 2.41
N ARG A 172 8.08 19.57 3.40
CA ARG A 172 8.58 20.93 3.64
C ARG A 172 9.78 21.27 2.79
#